data_c5664c4be3fcdf515c68eed809a09531
#
_entry.id   c5664c4be3fcdf515c68eed809a09531
#
_cell.length_a   1.000
_cell.length_b   1.000
_cell.length_c   1.000
_cell.angle_alpha   90.00
_cell.angle_beta   90.00
_cell.angle_gamma   90.00
#
_symmetry.space_group_name_H-M   'P 1'
#
loop_
_entity.id
_entity.type
_entity.pdbx_description
1 polymer ?
#
loop_
_entity_poly.entity_id
_entity_poly.type
_entity_poly.pdbx_seq_one_letter_code
_entity_poly.pdbx_strand_id
1 'polypeptide(L)'
;TEGEGRGKVTSGALVVLDTTDNSVLGLATYPTYNLNDYTKDYDKLASDETSPLLDRATVGLYRPGSTFKTITATAGLNEGIVAGSSTYFCGHSYEYKGHTYYCTGSHGNISVVQALQYSCNIYFYQLSEALTIDNLTKYAELYGLGSPTGIETGDAAGRFANPETYAEYGWEWTVGHVLQAAIGQSETAVTPLQMAVVASTIANKGVRYQPHLVDSLWDYNLTEKIKDIEPTVAETIPIQHDDVYTYIQQGMIAASVTNMPDKYSLADLGYDVAIKTGT
;
A
#
# COMPACT_ATOMS: atom_id res chain seq x y z
N THR A 1 16.51 -7.16 -14.15
CA THR A 1 17.04 -5.95 -14.77
C THR A 1 18.33 -5.59 -14.07
N GLU A 2 19.46 -5.83 -14.73
CA GLU A 2 20.78 -5.42 -14.26
C GLU A 2 20.89 -3.89 -14.37
N GLY A 3 20.73 -3.18 -13.24
CA GLY A 3 21.13 -1.78 -13.13
C GLY A 3 22.50 -1.74 -12.45
N GLU A 4 23.46 -1.13 -13.07
CA GLU A 4 24.77 -0.89 -12.48
C GLU A 4 24.61 -0.24 -11.10
N GLY A 5 25.10 -0.90 -10.04
CA GLY A 5 25.07 -0.42 -8.65
C GLY A 5 23.87 -0.82 -7.79
N ARG A 6 22.89 -1.57 -8.31
CA ARG A 6 21.81 -2.19 -7.49
C ARG A 6 22.02 -3.69 -7.45
N GLY A 7 21.87 -4.28 -6.25
CA GLY A 7 21.97 -5.73 -6.08
C GLY A 7 20.96 -6.47 -6.96
N LYS A 8 21.30 -7.71 -7.32
CA LYS A 8 20.41 -8.58 -8.11
C LYS A 8 19.07 -8.79 -7.37
N VAL A 9 17.95 -8.48 -8.02
CA VAL A 9 16.62 -8.78 -7.46
C VAL A 9 16.43 -10.28 -7.43
N THR A 10 16.26 -10.84 -6.24
CA THR A 10 16.16 -12.30 -6.01
C THR A 10 14.75 -12.74 -5.63
N SER A 11 13.86 -11.81 -5.29
CA SER A 11 12.48 -12.13 -4.92
C SER A 11 11.54 -10.97 -5.22
N GLY A 12 10.25 -11.27 -5.36
CA GLY A 12 9.21 -10.28 -5.60
C GLY A 12 7.81 -10.88 -5.60
N ALA A 13 6.81 -10.02 -5.67
CA ALA A 13 5.41 -10.39 -5.85
C ALA A 13 4.74 -9.38 -6.79
N LEU A 14 3.69 -9.83 -7.46
CA LEU A 14 2.80 -9.02 -8.27
C LEU A 14 1.35 -9.34 -7.89
N VAL A 15 0.54 -8.30 -7.73
CA VAL A 15 -0.92 -8.40 -7.55
C VAL A 15 -1.57 -7.45 -8.54
N VAL A 16 -2.55 -7.95 -9.29
CA VAL A 16 -3.38 -7.17 -10.21
C VAL A 16 -4.84 -7.44 -9.88
N LEU A 17 -5.58 -6.40 -9.54
CA LEU A 17 -7.01 -6.46 -9.22
C LEU A 17 -7.79 -5.67 -10.27
N ASP A 18 -8.97 -6.16 -10.63
CA ASP A 18 -9.98 -5.32 -11.25
C ASP A 18 -10.53 -4.36 -10.18
N THR A 19 -10.52 -3.06 -10.45
CA THR A 19 -10.96 -2.09 -9.45
C THR A 19 -12.48 -2.04 -9.29
N THR A 20 -13.25 -2.62 -10.22
CA THR A 20 -14.72 -2.60 -10.18
C THR A 20 -15.28 -3.49 -9.08
N ASP A 21 -14.55 -4.56 -8.71
CA ASP A 21 -15.05 -5.58 -7.79
C ASP A 21 -13.95 -6.25 -6.94
N ASN A 22 -12.68 -5.94 -7.20
CA ASN A 22 -11.49 -6.60 -6.66
C ASN A 22 -11.32 -8.07 -7.07
N SER A 23 -11.88 -8.50 -8.21
CA SER A 23 -11.49 -9.78 -8.80
C SER A 23 -10.00 -9.82 -9.09
N VAL A 24 -9.35 -10.94 -8.79
CA VAL A 24 -7.90 -11.10 -8.96
C VAL A 24 -7.59 -11.44 -10.41
N LEU A 25 -7.04 -10.48 -11.17
CA LEU A 25 -6.60 -10.65 -12.55
C LEU A 25 -5.20 -11.26 -12.64
N GLY A 26 -4.39 -11.09 -11.63
CA GLY A 26 -3.04 -11.65 -11.56
C GLY A 26 -2.50 -11.67 -10.15
N LEU A 27 -1.92 -12.82 -9.77
CA LEU A 27 -1.26 -13.04 -8.49
C LEU A 27 0.00 -13.86 -8.75
N ALA A 28 1.17 -13.33 -8.44
CA ALA A 28 2.43 -13.99 -8.69
C ALA A 28 3.44 -13.77 -7.57
N THR A 29 4.19 -14.82 -7.28
CA THR A 29 5.30 -14.84 -6.32
C THR A 29 6.57 -15.32 -7.02
N TYR A 30 7.72 -14.70 -6.75
CA TYR A 30 9.03 -15.11 -7.22
C TYR A 30 10.04 -15.11 -6.04
N PRO A 31 10.93 -16.10 -5.92
CA PRO A 31 11.00 -17.31 -6.75
C PRO A 31 9.78 -18.20 -6.59
N THR A 32 9.56 -19.07 -7.55
CA THR A 32 8.49 -20.05 -7.57
C THR A 32 9.07 -21.46 -7.78
N TYR A 33 8.23 -22.48 -7.83
CA TYR A 33 8.60 -23.87 -8.02
C TYR A 33 7.64 -24.55 -9.00
N ASN A 34 8.05 -25.70 -9.53
CA ASN A 34 7.18 -26.51 -10.38
C ASN A 34 6.25 -27.36 -9.51
N LEU A 35 4.95 -27.14 -9.62
CA LEU A 35 3.94 -27.91 -8.86
C LEU A 35 4.01 -29.41 -9.10
N ASN A 36 4.40 -29.88 -10.30
CA ASN A 36 4.52 -31.29 -10.60
C ASN A 36 5.67 -31.97 -9.83
N ASP A 37 6.66 -31.22 -9.39
CA ASP A 37 7.81 -31.70 -8.65
C ASP A 37 7.69 -31.44 -7.13
N TYR A 38 6.62 -30.78 -6.67
CA TYR A 38 6.45 -30.32 -5.29
C TYR A 38 6.73 -31.42 -4.26
N THR A 39 6.06 -32.58 -4.39
CA THR A 39 6.21 -33.70 -3.43
C THR A 39 7.62 -34.29 -3.46
N LYS A 40 8.23 -34.36 -4.65
CA LYS A 40 9.58 -34.94 -4.83
C LYS A 40 10.66 -34.03 -4.29
N ASP A 41 10.51 -32.73 -4.51
CA ASP A 41 11.54 -31.73 -4.18
C ASP A 41 11.23 -30.96 -2.88
N TYR A 42 10.24 -31.41 -2.07
CA TYR A 42 9.76 -30.67 -0.90
C TYR A 42 10.88 -30.28 0.07
N ASP A 43 11.73 -31.23 0.47
CA ASP A 43 12.81 -30.97 1.45
C ASP A 43 13.82 -29.94 0.92
N LYS A 44 14.11 -29.98 -0.38
CA LYS A 44 14.96 -29.02 -1.07
C LYS A 44 14.29 -27.63 -1.10
N LEU A 45 13.02 -27.56 -1.46
CA LEU A 45 12.27 -26.30 -1.51
C LEU A 45 12.11 -25.68 -0.11
N ALA A 46 11.87 -26.51 0.91
CA ALA A 46 11.70 -26.08 2.29
C ALA A 46 13.00 -25.55 2.91
N SER A 47 14.16 -26.07 2.48
CA SER A 47 15.48 -25.66 2.94
C SER A 47 16.15 -24.59 2.08
N ASP A 48 15.52 -24.18 0.98
CA ASP A 48 16.06 -23.16 0.06
C ASP A 48 16.02 -21.76 0.69
N GLU A 49 17.19 -21.11 0.78
CA GLU A 49 17.36 -19.79 1.37
C GLU A 49 16.53 -18.71 0.67
N THR A 50 16.15 -18.93 -0.59
CA THR A 50 15.29 -18.01 -1.33
C THR A 50 13.81 -18.16 -0.98
N SER A 51 13.46 -19.14 -0.15
CA SER A 51 12.09 -19.41 0.33
C SER A 51 11.04 -19.46 -0.80
N PRO A 52 11.17 -20.37 -1.78
CA PRO A 52 10.26 -20.44 -2.92
C PRO A 52 8.84 -20.90 -2.54
N LEU A 53 8.65 -21.52 -1.36
CA LEU A 53 7.34 -21.90 -0.83
C LEU A 53 6.57 -20.76 -0.17
N LEU A 54 7.23 -19.61 0.09
CA LEU A 54 6.55 -18.45 0.66
C LEU A 54 5.71 -17.76 -0.41
N ASP A 55 4.39 -17.73 -0.24
CA ASP A 55 3.54 -16.86 -1.03
C ASP A 55 3.74 -15.40 -0.60
N ARG A 56 4.59 -14.70 -1.35
CA ARG A 56 4.93 -13.31 -1.05
C ARG A 56 3.79 -12.34 -1.32
N ALA A 57 2.86 -12.72 -2.18
CA ALA A 57 1.74 -11.85 -2.56
C ALA A 57 0.70 -11.75 -1.45
N THR A 58 0.39 -12.86 -0.78
CA THR A 58 -0.70 -12.95 0.21
C THR A 58 -0.22 -13.13 1.65
N VAL A 59 0.98 -13.72 1.87
CA VAL A 59 1.48 -14.05 3.22
C VAL A 59 2.77 -13.30 3.57
N GLY A 60 3.57 -12.91 2.56
CA GLY A 60 4.78 -12.14 2.80
C GLY A 60 4.47 -10.75 3.38
N LEU A 61 5.11 -10.40 4.50
CA LEU A 61 4.90 -9.14 5.19
C LEU A 61 6.06 -8.17 4.95
N TYR A 62 5.74 -7.01 4.42
CA TYR A 62 6.73 -5.98 4.03
C TYR A 62 6.32 -4.61 4.56
N ARG A 63 7.31 -3.74 4.82
CA ARG A 63 7.03 -2.33 5.12
C ARG A 63 6.49 -1.65 3.86
N PRO A 64 5.30 -1.05 3.90
CA PRO A 64 4.72 -0.39 2.71
C PRO A 64 5.54 0.85 2.30
N GLY A 65 6.27 1.45 3.23
CA GLY A 65 7.00 2.69 2.97
C GLY A 65 6.10 3.78 2.42
N SER A 66 6.60 4.57 1.51
CA SER A 66 5.89 5.75 0.98
C SER A 66 4.57 5.46 0.26
N THR A 67 4.19 4.19 0.02
CA THR A 67 2.84 3.87 -0.48
C THR A 67 1.77 4.16 0.58
N PHE A 68 2.11 4.03 1.88
CA PHE A 68 1.23 4.37 2.99
C PHE A 68 0.85 5.86 3.04
N LYS A 69 1.65 6.76 2.45
CA LYS A 69 1.37 8.21 2.41
C LYS A 69 0.01 8.55 1.78
N THR A 70 -0.52 7.69 0.93
CA THR A 70 -1.88 7.85 0.38
C THR A 70 -2.95 7.73 1.46
N ILE A 71 -2.77 6.82 2.43
CA ILE A 71 -3.64 6.66 3.59
C ILE A 71 -3.52 7.87 4.51
N THR A 72 -2.30 8.32 4.80
CA THR A 72 -2.05 9.51 5.63
C THR A 72 -2.65 10.78 4.99
N ALA A 73 -2.56 10.91 3.66
CA ALA A 73 -3.18 12.01 2.92
C ALA A 73 -4.72 11.95 3.01
N THR A 74 -5.31 10.75 2.86
CA THR A 74 -6.76 10.55 3.03
C THR A 74 -7.19 11.02 4.42
N ALA A 75 -6.49 10.55 5.45
CA ALA A 75 -6.78 10.92 6.83
C ALA A 75 -6.70 12.44 7.05
N GLY A 76 -5.60 13.06 6.62
CA GLY A 76 -5.37 14.50 6.81
C GLY A 76 -6.39 15.39 6.10
N LEU A 77 -6.79 15.03 4.87
CA LEU A 77 -7.82 15.73 4.10
C LEU A 77 -9.21 15.49 4.70
N ASN A 78 -9.54 14.26 5.04
CA ASN A 78 -10.87 13.88 5.49
C ASN A 78 -11.18 14.36 6.93
N GLU A 79 -10.17 14.43 7.80
CA GLU A 79 -10.30 15.02 9.15
C GLU A 79 -10.19 16.57 9.11
N GLY A 80 -10.05 17.19 7.92
CA GLY A 80 -9.96 18.63 7.78
C GLY A 80 -8.69 19.26 8.37
N ILE A 81 -7.66 18.46 8.64
CA ILE A 81 -6.35 18.93 9.13
C ILE A 81 -5.66 19.75 8.05
N VAL A 82 -5.78 19.33 6.81
CA VAL A 82 -5.31 20.06 5.63
C VAL A 82 -6.40 20.11 4.57
N ALA A 83 -6.45 21.20 3.82
CA ALA A 83 -7.21 21.33 2.59
C ALA A 83 -6.27 21.18 1.38
N GLY A 84 -6.80 21.02 0.17
CA GLY A 84 -5.98 20.91 -1.04
C GLY A 84 -5.04 22.10 -1.28
N SER A 85 -5.40 23.28 -0.76
CA SER A 85 -4.59 24.52 -0.81
C SER A 85 -3.60 24.69 0.34
N SER A 86 -3.70 23.86 1.40
CA SER A 86 -2.79 23.94 2.56
C SER A 86 -1.39 23.51 2.15
N THR A 87 -0.38 24.24 2.65
CA THR A 87 1.02 23.93 2.34
C THR A 87 1.85 23.74 3.61
N TYR A 88 2.81 22.81 3.54
CA TYR A 88 3.89 22.69 4.52
C TYR A 88 5.24 22.94 3.85
N PHE A 89 6.20 23.46 4.63
CA PHE A 89 7.54 23.74 4.13
C PHE A 89 8.46 22.53 4.29
N CYS A 90 9.15 22.14 3.23
CA CYS A 90 10.17 21.10 3.22
C CYS A 90 11.54 21.68 2.87
N GLY A 91 12.39 21.86 3.88
CA GLY A 91 13.78 22.35 3.75
C GLY A 91 14.83 21.23 3.75
N HIS A 92 14.46 19.99 3.44
CA HIS A 92 15.29 18.78 3.48
C HIS A 92 15.41 18.12 4.86
N SER A 93 15.46 18.87 5.95
CA SER A 93 15.50 18.37 7.32
C SER A 93 14.33 18.88 8.15
N TYR A 94 13.98 18.15 9.18
CA TYR A 94 12.89 18.45 10.10
C TYR A 94 13.28 18.03 11.52
N GLU A 95 13.28 19.00 12.46
CA GLU A 95 13.59 18.75 13.85
C GLU A 95 12.33 18.41 14.64
N TYR A 96 12.32 17.25 15.27
CA TYR A 96 11.22 16.81 16.12
C TYR A 96 11.74 16.15 17.39
N LYS A 97 11.36 16.72 18.55
CA LYS A 97 11.72 16.19 19.89
C LYS A 97 13.21 15.87 20.06
N GLY A 98 14.07 16.72 19.51
CA GLY A 98 15.54 16.58 19.62
C GLY A 98 16.16 15.60 18.62
N HIS A 99 15.39 15.09 17.65
CA HIS A 99 15.89 14.26 16.57
C HIS A 99 15.67 14.93 15.21
N THR A 100 16.64 14.75 14.31
CA THR A 100 16.56 15.26 12.93
C THR A 100 16.07 14.17 11.99
N TYR A 101 15.01 14.47 11.24
CA TYR A 101 14.44 13.61 10.22
C TYR A 101 14.70 14.21 8.84
N TYR A 102 14.90 13.37 7.82
CA TYR A 102 15.31 13.83 6.51
C TYR A 102 14.29 13.49 5.42
N CYS A 103 14.23 14.35 4.42
CA CYS A 103 13.56 14.11 3.16
C CYS A 103 14.58 13.78 2.07
N THR A 104 14.11 13.23 0.94
CA THR A 104 14.93 12.93 -0.24
C THR A 104 15.40 14.19 -0.97
N GLY A 105 14.76 15.34 -0.74
CA GLY A 105 15.09 16.63 -1.33
C GLY A 105 14.51 17.81 -0.56
N SER A 106 14.81 19.02 -1.02
CA SER A 106 14.19 20.27 -0.56
C SER A 106 13.09 20.66 -1.52
N HIS A 107 11.82 20.63 -1.06
CA HIS A 107 10.65 20.82 -1.93
C HIS A 107 10.00 22.21 -1.76
N GLY A 108 10.44 23.02 -0.78
CA GLY A 108 9.84 24.32 -0.48
C GLY A 108 8.43 24.18 0.13
N ASN A 109 7.59 25.18 -0.11
CA ASN A 109 6.16 25.13 0.27
C ASN A 109 5.37 24.30 -0.73
N ILE A 110 4.86 23.17 -0.31
CA ILE A 110 4.14 22.22 -1.17
C ILE A 110 2.79 21.82 -0.57
N SER A 111 1.82 21.61 -1.45
CA SER A 111 0.49 21.08 -1.12
C SER A 111 0.52 19.55 -0.98
N VAL A 112 -0.60 18.96 -0.53
CA VAL A 112 -0.76 17.48 -0.45
C VAL A 112 -0.56 16.82 -1.81
N VAL A 113 -1.03 17.41 -2.90
CA VAL A 113 -0.83 16.91 -4.27
C VAL A 113 0.65 16.82 -4.61
N GLN A 114 1.40 17.91 -4.39
CA GLN A 114 2.84 17.94 -4.62
C GLN A 114 3.61 17.02 -3.64
N ALA A 115 3.13 16.91 -2.40
CA ALA A 115 3.73 15.99 -1.42
C ALA A 115 3.61 14.53 -1.82
N LEU A 116 2.51 14.10 -2.41
CA LEU A 116 2.34 12.78 -3.02
C LEU A 116 3.20 12.63 -4.28
N GLN A 117 3.21 13.65 -5.14
CA GLN A 117 4.01 13.69 -6.37
C GLN A 117 5.50 13.46 -6.09
N TYR A 118 6.10 14.25 -5.19
CA TYR A 118 7.52 14.16 -4.84
C TYR A 118 7.82 13.14 -3.74
N SER A 119 6.80 12.47 -3.21
CA SER A 119 6.94 11.55 -2.07
C SER A 119 7.62 12.21 -0.86
N CYS A 120 7.29 13.47 -0.56
CA CYS A 120 7.93 14.27 0.47
C CYS A 120 7.70 13.71 1.88
N ASN A 121 8.76 13.31 2.58
CA ASN A 121 8.64 12.80 3.96
C ASN A 121 8.24 13.91 4.92
N ILE A 122 8.87 15.09 4.82
CA ILE A 122 8.68 16.20 5.78
C ILE A 122 7.23 16.71 5.78
N TYR A 123 6.57 16.75 4.61
CA TYR A 123 5.15 17.09 4.55
C TYR A 123 4.33 16.14 5.44
N PHE A 124 4.56 14.84 5.30
CA PHE A 124 3.81 13.81 6.04
C PHE A 124 4.21 13.72 7.51
N TYR A 125 5.43 14.09 7.88
CA TYR A 125 5.83 14.25 9.28
C TYR A 125 5.03 15.38 9.95
N GLN A 126 4.99 16.57 9.33
CA GLN A 126 4.22 17.70 9.84
C GLN A 126 2.73 17.39 9.90
N LEU A 127 2.18 16.72 8.88
CA LEU A 127 0.78 16.31 8.88
C LEU A 127 0.49 15.32 10.03
N SER A 128 1.36 14.36 10.29
CA SER A 128 1.14 13.34 11.32
C SER A 128 1.16 13.88 12.75
N GLU A 129 1.84 14.99 13.02
CA GLU A 129 1.79 15.64 14.32
C GLU A 129 0.40 16.20 14.62
N ALA A 130 -0.26 16.80 13.62
CA ALA A 130 -1.62 17.31 13.78
C ALA A 130 -2.68 16.20 13.73
N LEU A 131 -2.43 15.16 12.93
CA LEU A 131 -3.37 14.07 12.71
C LEU A 131 -3.45 13.08 13.89
N THR A 132 -2.39 12.88 14.63
CA THR A 132 -2.20 11.92 15.73
C THR A 132 -2.14 10.45 15.27
N ILE A 133 -1.61 9.58 16.15
CA ILE A 133 -1.50 8.14 15.88
C ILE A 133 -2.86 7.46 15.84
N ASP A 134 -3.82 7.90 16.65
CA ASP A 134 -5.16 7.31 16.72
C ASP A 134 -5.91 7.47 15.41
N ASN A 135 -5.82 8.65 14.78
CA ASN A 135 -6.39 8.87 13.46
C ASN A 135 -5.65 8.06 12.38
N LEU A 136 -4.32 7.95 12.44
CA LEU A 136 -3.57 7.10 11.50
C LEU A 136 -3.99 5.63 11.64
N THR A 137 -4.15 5.12 12.87
CA THR A 137 -4.65 3.77 13.15
C THR A 137 -6.05 3.56 12.57
N LYS A 138 -6.99 4.46 12.88
CA LYS A 138 -8.35 4.44 12.33
C LYS A 138 -8.36 4.30 10.80
N TYR A 139 -7.56 5.12 10.10
CA TYR A 139 -7.53 5.04 8.64
C TYR A 139 -6.78 3.82 8.11
N ALA A 140 -5.75 3.34 8.78
CA ALA A 140 -5.11 2.06 8.44
C ALA A 140 -6.12 0.90 8.49
N GLU A 141 -6.94 0.83 9.54
CA GLU A 141 -8.00 -0.17 9.71
C GLU A 141 -9.11 -0.03 8.66
N LEU A 142 -9.59 1.18 8.38
CA LEU A 142 -10.59 1.44 7.32
C LEU A 142 -10.10 0.96 5.95
N TYR A 143 -8.80 1.09 5.67
CA TYR A 143 -8.18 0.54 4.47
C TYR A 143 -7.89 -0.97 4.54
N GLY A 144 -8.18 -1.64 5.68
CA GLY A 144 -8.06 -3.08 5.88
C GLY A 144 -6.67 -3.55 6.31
N LEU A 145 -5.78 -2.63 6.73
CA LEU A 145 -4.47 -3.02 7.25
C LEU A 145 -4.59 -3.53 8.70
N GLY A 146 -3.85 -4.57 9.03
CA GLY A 146 -3.93 -5.24 10.33
C GLY A 146 -4.99 -6.35 10.40
N SER A 147 -5.69 -6.63 9.29
CA SER A 147 -6.68 -7.70 9.17
C SER A 147 -6.51 -8.46 7.84
N PRO A 148 -6.87 -9.76 7.77
CA PRO A 148 -6.92 -10.48 6.51
C PRO A 148 -7.86 -9.80 5.52
N THR A 149 -7.55 -9.86 4.22
CA THR A 149 -8.40 -9.27 3.17
C THR A 149 -9.67 -10.06 2.92
N GLY A 150 -9.69 -11.32 3.32
CA GLY A 150 -10.81 -12.24 3.10
C GLY A 150 -10.75 -12.99 1.77
N ILE A 151 -9.63 -12.96 1.05
CA ILE A 151 -9.44 -13.79 -0.16
C ILE A 151 -9.59 -15.28 0.18
N GLU A 152 -10.17 -16.09 -0.73
CA GLU A 152 -10.58 -17.48 -0.46
C GLU A 152 -9.42 -18.39 -0.06
N THR A 153 -8.20 -18.11 -0.53
CA THR A 153 -7.00 -18.90 -0.19
C THR A 153 -6.44 -18.56 1.18
N GLY A 154 -6.97 -17.54 1.84
CA GLY A 154 -6.41 -16.98 3.07
C GLY A 154 -5.18 -16.13 2.83
N ASP A 155 -4.94 -15.19 3.73
CA ASP A 155 -3.81 -14.27 3.69
C ASP A 155 -3.39 -13.82 5.10
N ALA A 156 -2.22 -13.18 5.21
CA ALA A 156 -1.74 -12.67 6.48
C ALA A 156 -2.40 -11.32 6.84
N ALA A 157 -2.77 -11.18 8.11
CA ALA A 157 -3.36 -9.95 8.63
C ALA A 157 -2.41 -8.73 8.53
N GLY A 158 -1.09 -8.96 8.61
CA GLY A 158 -0.14 -7.87 8.76
C GLY A 158 -0.32 -7.13 10.09
N ARG A 159 0.24 -5.92 10.16
CA ARG A 159 0.09 -5.04 11.32
C ARG A 159 0.36 -3.59 10.95
N PHE A 160 -0.25 -2.67 11.64
CA PHE A 160 0.07 -1.24 11.61
C PHE A 160 0.82 -0.85 12.90
N ALA A 161 1.86 -0.02 12.76
CA ALA A 161 2.65 0.46 13.88
C ALA A 161 1.88 1.51 14.69
N ASN A 162 1.41 1.12 15.87
CA ASN A 162 0.76 1.96 16.86
C ASN A 162 1.15 1.51 18.28
N PRO A 163 0.77 2.24 19.34
CA PRO A 163 1.10 1.87 20.71
C PRO A 163 0.61 0.47 21.11
N GLU A 164 -0.58 0.07 20.67
CA GLU A 164 -1.18 -1.24 20.98
C GLU A 164 -0.36 -2.36 20.38
N THR A 165 -0.05 -2.28 19.08
CA THR A 165 0.81 -3.25 18.38
C THR A 165 2.19 -3.34 19.04
N TYR A 166 2.77 -2.20 19.43
CA TYR A 166 4.05 -2.21 20.12
C TYR A 166 3.99 -2.91 21.48
N ALA A 167 2.93 -2.66 22.25
CA ALA A 167 2.70 -3.32 23.54
C ALA A 167 2.49 -4.84 23.39
N GLU A 168 1.74 -5.27 22.38
CA GLU A 168 1.49 -6.68 22.05
C GLU A 168 2.79 -7.45 21.80
N TYR A 169 3.74 -6.85 21.07
CA TYR A 169 5.04 -7.45 20.76
C TYR A 169 6.12 -7.18 21.81
N GLY A 170 5.81 -6.44 22.89
CA GLY A 170 6.76 -6.08 23.93
C GLY A 170 7.81 -5.05 23.47
N TRP A 171 7.50 -4.25 22.47
CA TRP A 171 8.35 -3.18 21.96
C TRP A 171 8.06 -1.85 22.65
N GLU A 172 9.05 -0.96 22.70
CA GLU A 172 8.91 0.37 23.26
C GLU A 172 8.39 1.36 22.20
N TRP A 173 7.24 1.99 22.47
CA TRP A 173 6.73 3.08 21.65
C TRP A 173 7.34 4.42 22.05
N THR A 174 7.91 5.14 21.10
CA THR A 174 8.46 6.49 21.30
C THR A 174 7.74 7.52 20.43
N VAL A 175 7.83 8.79 20.80
CA VAL A 175 7.16 9.88 20.08
C VAL A 175 7.56 10.02 18.61
N GLY A 176 8.76 9.56 18.25
CA GLY A 176 9.24 9.57 16.86
C GLY A 176 8.57 8.52 15.98
N HIS A 177 7.99 7.47 16.57
CA HIS A 177 7.35 6.42 15.79
C HIS A 177 6.11 6.90 15.03
N VAL A 178 5.40 7.94 15.52
CA VAL A 178 4.26 8.51 14.79
C VAL A 178 4.67 9.07 13.43
N LEU A 179 5.82 9.75 13.35
CA LEU A 179 6.34 10.27 12.09
C LEU A 179 6.68 9.14 11.11
N GLN A 180 7.32 8.09 11.62
CA GLN A 180 7.70 6.93 10.82
C GLN A 180 6.48 6.11 10.37
N ALA A 181 5.50 5.91 11.25
CA ALA A 181 4.23 5.25 10.90
C ALA A 181 3.49 5.97 9.78
N ALA A 182 3.45 7.31 9.81
CA ALA A 182 2.80 8.13 8.79
C ALA A 182 3.38 7.99 7.37
N ILE A 183 4.61 7.49 7.25
CA ILE A 183 5.25 7.21 5.95
C ILE A 183 5.41 5.71 5.68
N GLY A 184 4.67 4.87 6.43
CA GLY A 184 4.67 3.42 6.24
C GLY A 184 5.95 2.72 6.65
N GLN A 185 6.69 3.32 7.57
CA GLN A 185 7.90 2.79 8.18
C GLN A 185 7.60 2.30 9.62
N SER A 186 8.62 2.26 10.48
CA SER A 186 8.50 1.64 11.79
C SER A 186 8.22 0.14 11.67
N GLU A 187 7.36 -0.44 12.51
CA GLU A 187 7.03 -1.87 12.49
C GLU A 187 5.73 -2.18 11.73
N THR A 188 5.26 -1.24 10.89
CA THR A 188 4.18 -1.52 9.94
C THR A 188 4.63 -2.57 8.94
N ALA A 189 3.85 -3.65 8.82
CA ALA A 189 4.14 -4.75 7.91
C ALA A 189 2.84 -5.28 7.31
N VAL A 190 2.75 -5.26 5.99
CA VAL A 190 1.54 -5.57 5.23
C VAL A 190 1.87 -6.45 4.03
N THR A 191 0.86 -7.12 3.48
CA THR A 191 1.03 -7.92 2.27
C THR A 191 0.93 -7.06 1.00
N PRO A 192 1.54 -7.48 -0.13
CA PRO A 192 1.30 -6.86 -1.42
C PRO A 192 -0.19 -6.85 -1.82
N LEU A 193 -0.96 -7.89 -1.47
CA LEU A 193 -2.39 -7.94 -1.69
C LEU A 193 -3.13 -6.83 -0.94
N GLN A 194 -2.82 -6.60 0.34
CA GLN A 194 -3.38 -5.48 1.10
C GLN A 194 -3.08 -4.13 0.42
N MET A 195 -1.87 -3.92 -0.09
CA MET A 195 -1.52 -2.68 -0.78
C MET A 195 -2.21 -2.53 -2.15
N ALA A 196 -2.50 -3.63 -2.85
CA ALA A 196 -3.33 -3.60 -4.05
C ALA A 196 -4.79 -3.21 -3.72
N VAL A 197 -5.34 -3.74 -2.61
CA VAL A 197 -6.67 -3.37 -2.10
C VAL A 197 -6.70 -1.88 -1.70
N VAL A 198 -5.66 -1.35 -1.07
CA VAL A 198 -5.54 0.10 -0.79
C VAL A 198 -5.60 0.93 -2.08
N ALA A 199 -4.85 0.52 -3.11
CA ALA A 199 -4.86 1.22 -4.40
C ALA A 199 -6.24 1.18 -5.07
N SER A 200 -6.90 0.03 -5.07
CA SER A 200 -8.27 -0.13 -5.56
C SER A 200 -9.28 0.72 -4.77
N THR A 201 -9.16 0.76 -3.45
CA THR A 201 -10.03 1.60 -2.58
C THR A 201 -9.89 3.09 -2.93
N ILE A 202 -8.67 3.55 -3.25
CA ILE A 202 -8.44 4.93 -3.71
C ILE A 202 -9.07 5.16 -5.10
N ALA A 203 -8.95 4.20 -6.01
CA ALA A 203 -9.57 4.27 -7.33
C ALA A 203 -11.10 4.37 -7.21
N ASN A 204 -11.69 3.62 -6.28
CA ASN A 204 -13.13 3.55 -5.98
C ASN A 204 -13.61 4.63 -4.99
N LYS A 205 -12.79 5.67 -4.74
CA LYS A 205 -13.15 6.81 -3.90
C LYS A 205 -13.65 6.40 -2.51
N GLY A 206 -13.02 5.39 -1.91
CA GLY A 206 -13.27 4.93 -0.54
C GLY A 206 -14.12 3.68 -0.42
N VAL A 207 -14.63 3.12 -1.50
CA VAL A 207 -15.29 1.81 -1.46
C VAL A 207 -14.25 0.71 -1.54
N ARG A 208 -14.12 -0.07 -0.47
CA ARG A 208 -13.20 -1.19 -0.36
C ARG A 208 -13.93 -2.50 -0.60
N TYR A 209 -13.65 -3.15 -1.74
CA TYR A 209 -14.15 -4.49 -2.02
C TYR A 209 -13.23 -5.56 -1.44
N GLN A 210 -13.80 -6.71 -1.08
CA GLN A 210 -13.05 -7.92 -0.74
C GLN A 210 -12.44 -8.49 -2.02
N PRO A 211 -11.12 -8.80 -2.06
CA PRO A 211 -10.53 -9.48 -3.22
C PRO A 211 -11.06 -10.92 -3.31
N HIS A 212 -11.30 -11.40 -4.53
CA HIS A 212 -11.81 -12.75 -4.76
C HIS A 212 -11.20 -13.39 -6.01
N LEU A 213 -11.13 -14.73 -5.99
CA LEU A 213 -10.61 -15.57 -7.06
C LEU A 213 -11.74 -16.27 -7.82
N VAL A 214 -12.85 -16.51 -7.12
CA VAL A 214 -13.98 -17.25 -7.69
C VAL A 214 -14.97 -16.27 -8.28
N ASP A 215 -15.17 -16.35 -9.59
CA ASP A 215 -16.15 -15.54 -10.35
C ASP A 215 -17.52 -16.23 -10.39
N SER A 216 -17.55 -17.54 -10.67
CA SER A 216 -18.79 -18.27 -10.85
C SER A 216 -18.66 -19.76 -10.54
N LEU A 217 -19.78 -20.38 -10.22
CA LEU A 217 -19.89 -21.84 -10.02
C LEU A 217 -20.68 -22.45 -11.17
N TRP A 218 -20.19 -23.59 -11.67
CA TRP A 218 -20.79 -24.31 -12.79
C TRP A 218 -21.10 -25.77 -12.40
N ASP A 219 -22.00 -26.40 -13.14
CA ASP A 219 -22.22 -27.84 -13.01
C ASP A 219 -20.96 -28.62 -13.43
N TYR A 220 -20.93 -29.91 -13.08
CA TYR A 220 -19.78 -30.80 -13.37
C TYR A 220 -19.39 -30.82 -14.85
N ASN A 221 -20.37 -30.71 -15.76
CA ASN A 221 -20.16 -30.76 -17.21
C ASN A 221 -19.84 -29.38 -17.83
N LEU A 222 -19.80 -28.31 -17.04
CA LEU A 222 -19.64 -26.91 -17.48
C LEU A 222 -20.72 -26.47 -18.50
N THR A 223 -21.93 -27.02 -18.37
CA THR A 223 -23.03 -26.74 -19.27
C THR A 223 -24.03 -25.75 -18.68
N GLU A 224 -24.16 -25.71 -17.38
CA GLU A 224 -25.07 -24.82 -16.67
C GLU A 224 -24.34 -24.05 -15.58
N LYS A 225 -24.46 -22.72 -15.63
CA LYS A 225 -23.98 -21.86 -14.55
C LYS A 225 -24.93 -21.96 -13.36
N ILE A 226 -24.40 -22.44 -12.22
CA ILE A 226 -25.18 -22.62 -10.98
C ILE A 226 -25.34 -21.28 -10.27
N LYS A 227 -24.25 -20.46 -10.22
CA LYS A 227 -24.24 -19.22 -9.47
C LYS A 227 -23.12 -18.29 -9.93
N ASP A 228 -23.40 -17.00 -10.04
CA ASP A 228 -22.38 -15.95 -10.06
C ASP A 228 -22.01 -15.57 -8.63
N ILE A 229 -20.74 -15.18 -8.41
CA ILE A 229 -20.28 -14.67 -7.11
C ILE A 229 -20.36 -13.14 -7.19
N GLU A 230 -21.24 -12.58 -6.38
CA GLU A 230 -21.41 -11.13 -6.32
C GLU A 230 -20.27 -10.49 -5.55
N PRO A 231 -19.75 -9.33 -6.00
CA PRO A 231 -18.74 -8.57 -5.29
C PRO A 231 -19.17 -8.20 -3.86
N THR A 232 -18.30 -8.37 -2.91
CA THR A 232 -18.55 -8.01 -1.51
C THR A 232 -17.89 -6.69 -1.16
N VAL A 233 -18.68 -5.68 -0.78
CA VAL A 233 -18.15 -4.45 -0.17
C VAL A 233 -17.73 -4.78 1.26
N ALA A 234 -16.43 -4.73 1.52
CA ALA A 234 -15.87 -5.00 2.85
C ALA A 234 -15.94 -3.76 3.75
N GLU A 235 -15.82 -2.54 3.18
CA GLU A 235 -15.89 -1.28 3.91
C GLU A 235 -16.21 -0.12 2.96
N THR A 236 -16.85 0.91 3.48
CA THR A 236 -16.95 2.21 2.79
C THR A 236 -16.42 3.29 3.71
N ILE A 237 -15.28 3.87 3.36
CA ILE A 237 -14.63 4.91 4.16
C ILE A 237 -15.54 6.14 4.20
N PRO A 238 -15.99 6.58 5.38
CA PRO A 238 -16.85 7.76 5.49
C PRO A 238 -16.10 9.01 5.06
N ILE A 239 -16.52 9.64 3.96
CA ILE A 239 -15.90 10.85 3.42
C ILE A 239 -16.69 12.08 3.88
N GLN A 240 -15.97 13.03 4.49
CA GLN A 240 -16.53 14.29 4.98
C GLN A 240 -16.32 15.45 3.99
N HIS A 241 -15.36 15.31 3.07
CA HIS A 241 -15.00 16.30 2.06
C HIS A 241 -14.89 15.65 0.69
N ASP A 242 -15.75 16.02 -0.25
CA ASP A 242 -15.93 15.37 -1.57
C ASP A 242 -14.68 15.35 -2.45
N ASP A 243 -13.73 16.25 -2.19
CA ASP A 243 -12.50 16.43 -2.97
C ASP A 243 -11.30 15.58 -2.48
N VAL A 244 -11.44 14.84 -1.37
CA VAL A 244 -10.37 14.02 -0.77
C VAL A 244 -9.68 13.16 -1.82
N TYR A 245 -10.42 12.29 -2.49
CA TYR A 245 -9.84 11.38 -3.49
C TYR A 245 -9.38 12.09 -4.75
N THR A 246 -9.98 13.23 -5.09
CA THR A 246 -9.54 14.06 -6.21
C THR A 246 -8.10 14.52 -6.02
N TYR A 247 -7.76 15.07 -4.85
CA TYR A 247 -6.39 15.51 -4.57
C TYR A 247 -5.40 14.34 -4.51
N ILE A 248 -5.80 13.20 -3.94
CA ILE A 248 -4.93 12.02 -3.87
C ILE A 248 -4.62 11.50 -5.27
N GLN A 249 -5.63 11.31 -6.11
CA GLN A 249 -5.48 10.83 -7.47
C GLN A 249 -4.65 11.80 -8.32
N GLN A 250 -4.87 13.12 -8.20
CA GLN A 250 -4.04 14.13 -8.87
C GLN A 250 -2.56 14.01 -8.48
N GLY A 251 -2.26 13.84 -7.19
CA GLY A 251 -0.89 13.64 -6.72
C GLY A 251 -0.24 12.36 -7.24
N MET A 252 -1.01 11.27 -7.32
CA MET A 252 -0.56 9.99 -7.86
C MET A 252 -0.36 10.06 -9.39
N ILE A 253 -1.23 10.76 -10.14
CA ILE A 253 -1.06 10.99 -11.58
C ILE A 253 0.17 11.87 -11.81
N ALA A 254 0.35 12.95 -11.07
CA ALA A 254 1.54 13.78 -11.18
C ALA A 254 2.84 13.00 -10.89
N ALA A 255 2.79 12.03 -9.97
CA ALA A 255 3.94 11.17 -9.65
C ALA A 255 4.34 10.25 -10.82
N SER A 256 3.42 9.83 -11.68
CA SER A 256 3.72 8.96 -12.84
C SER A 256 4.61 9.64 -13.87
N VAL A 257 4.52 10.96 -13.97
CA VAL A 257 5.36 11.78 -14.87
C VAL A 257 6.70 12.12 -14.19
N THR A 258 6.69 12.39 -12.88
CA THR A 258 7.88 12.91 -12.17
C THR A 258 8.83 11.81 -11.69
N ASN A 259 8.29 10.67 -11.23
CA ASN A 259 9.05 9.67 -10.49
C ASN A 259 9.47 8.45 -11.33
N MET A 260 9.08 8.41 -12.60
CA MET A 260 9.49 7.37 -13.52
C MET A 260 10.68 7.84 -14.36
N PRO A 261 11.75 7.03 -14.52
CA PRO A 261 12.79 7.33 -15.48
C PRO A 261 12.20 7.43 -16.90
N ASP A 262 12.74 8.32 -17.74
CA ASP A 262 12.28 8.53 -19.13
C ASP A 262 12.08 7.22 -19.91
N LYS A 263 12.96 6.26 -19.68
CA LYS A 263 12.91 4.92 -20.29
C LYS A 263 11.61 4.14 -19.95
N TYR A 264 10.95 4.48 -18.84
CA TYR A 264 9.75 3.83 -18.34
C TYR A 264 8.60 4.83 -18.16
N SER A 265 8.65 5.94 -18.92
CA SER A 265 7.61 6.96 -18.87
C SER A 265 6.24 6.35 -19.17
N LEU A 266 5.26 6.73 -18.36
CA LEU A 266 3.87 6.34 -18.54
C LEU A 266 3.05 7.45 -19.21
N ALA A 267 3.70 8.61 -19.50
CA ALA A 267 3.04 9.79 -20.07
C ALA A 267 2.48 9.56 -21.49
N ASP A 268 3.08 8.64 -22.25
CA ASP A 268 2.75 8.41 -23.67
C ASP A 268 1.68 7.32 -23.88
N LEU A 269 1.07 6.79 -22.80
CA LEU A 269 0.09 5.71 -22.90
C LEU A 269 -1.28 6.15 -23.43
N GLY A 270 -1.55 7.47 -23.51
CA GLY A 270 -2.83 8.01 -23.96
C GLY A 270 -3.96 7.95 -22.93
N TYR A 271 -3.65 7.58 -21.70
CA TYR A 271 -4.53 7.62 -20.54
C TYR A 271 -3.73 7.92 -19.27
N ASP A 272 -4.42 8.44 -18.25
CA ASP A 272 -3.79 8.77 -16.98
C ASP A 272 -3.43 7.52 -16.18
N VAL A 273 -2.22 7.47 -15.66
CA VAL A 273 -1.75 6.43 -14.76
C VAL A 273 -1.41 7.03 -13.40
N ALA A 274 -2.09 6.58 -12.36
CA ALA A 274 -1.84 6.99 -11.00
C ALA A 274 -0.86 6.03 -10.33
N ILE A 275 0.27 6.52 -9.81
CA ILE A 275 1.29 5.70 -9.14
C ILE A 275 1.64 6.21 -7.75
N LYS A 276 2.14 5.31 -6.92
CA LYS A 276 2.88 5.65 -5.71
C LYS A 276 4.03 4.68 -5.51
N THR A 277 5.25 5.20 -5.47
CA THR A 277 6.45 4.42 -5.18
C THR A 277 6.61 4.20 -3.67
N GLY A 278 7.13 3.03 -3.29
CA GLY A 278 7.52 2.68 -1.93
C GLY A 278 9.03 2.40 -1.84
N THR A 279 9.63 2.65 -0.67
CA THR A 279 11.04 2.35 -0.35
C THR A 279 11.14 1.91 1.10
#